data_b8e299905329fdb0d3c64f2b438f2e21
#
_entry.id   b8e299905329fdb0d3c64f2b438f2e21
#
_cell.length_a   1.000
_cell.length_b   1.000
_cell.length_c   1.000
_cell.angle_alpha   90.00
_cell.angle_beta   90.00
_cell.angle_gamma   90.00
#
_symmetry.space_group_name_H-M   'P 1'
#
loop_
_entity.id
_entity.type
_entity.pdbx_description
1 polymer ?
#
loop_
_entity_poly.entity_id
_entity_poly.type
_entity_poly.pdbx_seq_one_letter_code
_entity_poly.pdbx_strand_id
1 'polypeptide(L)'
;MGIAQKRHPRGQTPQSSSTDTPLLAESGPALMRTPKGMRMAIGLFGRRNVGKSSVLNAITNQQTSIVSAVAGTTADPVDKPMELLPLGPVLFIDTAGIDDDQETVGELRTQRTKKVFDRCDMGVIVAEAGTWGPYEEEIAAQLSKRSIPFIIVCNKTDLLPVGAKGSNSGSSSSAESHTPRGTVVDPQQEALIAACRNTLPRDLQRKPLVCMCAAKREGVLELRQALLDNAPEEFVNDPKIIGDIVDPGSMVILVIPIDKEAPKGRLILPQVQAIRDLLDSSCLSLCVTDKELPHALAALKEPPALVVTDSQAFDKVAAIVPENVPLTGFSVAFARFKGDLPTQALGTLAIDKLTEKSRVLIAEACTHHPIEEDIGTVKIPRLLRARIGQGLTVENVRGVDFPEDLSNYDLVIHCGGCTFNRRAVLSRIQACVHADVPVSNYGLTLAYLMGVFDRSIKAFPGMEQFLKENQR
;
A
#
# COMPACT_ATOMS: atom_id res chain seq x y z
N MET A 1 34.54 -28.92 65.95
CA MET A 1 33.61 -29.99 65.62
C MET A 1 33.07 -29.73 64.22
N GLY A 2 33.43 -30.60 63.32
CA GLY A 2 33.39 -30.38 61.88
C GLY A 2 32.03 -30.47 61.24
N ILE A 3 31.83 -29.67 60.22
CA ILE A 3 30.70 -29.75 59.28
C ILE A 3 31.28 -30.22 57.91
N ALA A 4 30.88 -31.44 57.54
CA ALA A 4 31.31 -32.07 56.31
C ALA A 4 30.59 -31.46 55.10
N GLN A 5 31.36 -30.97 54.13
CA GLN A 5 30.84 -30.58 52.80
C GLN A 5 30.66 -31.83 51.95
N LYS A 6 29.42 -32.10 51.53
CA LYS A 6 29.09 -33.07 50.49
C LYS A 6 29.20 -32.40 49.11
N ARG A 7 30.13 -32.90 48.28
CA ARG A 7 30.25 -32.56 46.86
C ARG A 7 29.19 -33.30 46.07
N HIS A 8 28.41 -32.57 45.23
CA HIS A 8 27.53 -33.14 44.22
C HIS A 8 28.29 -33.29 42.88
N PRO A 9 28.05 -34.36 42.12
CA PRO A 9 28.70 -34.58 40.82
C PRO A 9 28.07 -33.69 39.73
N ARG A 10 28.94 -33.23 38.83
CA ARG A 10 28.59 -32.46 37.63
C ARG A 10 27.76 -33.32 36.68
N GLY A 11 26.50 -32.93 36.42
CA GLY A 11 25.67 -33.45 35.34
C GLY A 11 26.09 -32.84 33.99
N GLN A 12 26.15 -33.69 33.00
CA GLN A 12 26.39 -33.36 31.60
C GLN A 12 25.19 -32.58 31.04
N THR A 13 25.44 -31.43 30.42
CA THR A 13 24.49 -30.68 29.62
C THR A 13 24.27 -31.34 28.26
N PRO A 14 23.02 -31.53 27.79
CA PRO A 14 22.76 -31.95 26.42
C PRO A 14 23.06 -30.77 25.47
N GLN A 15 23.89 -31.04 24.46
CA GLN A 15 24.07 -30.14 23.32
C GLN A 15 22.77 -30.06 22.53
N SER A 16 22.06 -28.92 22.62
CA SER A 16 20.99 -28.56 21.70
C SER A 16 21.62 -28.01 20.43
N SER A 17 21.52 -28.76 19.36
CA SER A 17 21.81 -28.28 18.01
C SER A 17 20.71 -27.30 17.59
N SER A 18 20.91 -26.02 17.84
CA SER A 18 20.11 -24.94 17.25
C SER A 18 20.65 -24.69 15.84
N THR A 19 19.93 -25.17 14.85
CA THR A 19 20.05 -24.69 13.48
C THR A 19 19.41 -23.32 13.39
N ASP A 20 20.10 -22.29 13.84
CA ASP A 20 19.76 -20.90 13.55
C ASP A 20 20.10 -20.63 12.08
N THR A 21 19.07 -20.70 11.24
CA THR A 21 19.11 -20.07 9.93
C THR A 21 19.12 -18.54 10.17
N PRO A 22 20.14 -17.80 9.71
CA PRO A 22 20.12 -16.35 9.87
C PRO A 22 19.00 -15.78 8.99
N LEU A 23 17.90 -15.38 9.60
CA LEU A 23 17.03 -14.38 9.03
C LEU A 23 17.90 -13.17 8.72
N LEU A 24 18.12 -12.87 7.44
CA LEU A 24 18.83 -11.67 6.98
C LEU A 24 18.24 -10.48 7.71
N ALA A 25 18.98 -9.97 8.69
CA ALA A 25 18.63 -8.80 9.46
C ALA A 25 18.49 -7.62 8.50
N GLU A 26 17.25 -7.22 8.25
CA GLU A 26 16.98 -5.92 7.68
C GLU A 26 17.56 -4.89 8.66
N SER A 27 18.67 -4.26 8.29
CA SER A 27 19.44 -3.35 9.12
C SER A 27 18.70 -2.05 9.41
N GLY A 28 18.17 -1.90 10.60
CA GLY A 28 17.58 -0.67 11.14
C GLY A 28 16.38 -0.93 12.07
N PRO A 29 16.13 -0.08 13.08
CA PRO A 29 14.98 -0.24 13.97
C PRO A 29 13.68 -0.13 13.18
N ALA A 30 12.70 -1.00 13.47
CA ALA A 30 11.43 -1.09 12.78
C ALA A 30 10.64 0.24 12.74
N LEU A 31 10.88 1.14 13.68
CA LEU A 31 10.30 2.49 13.79
C LEU A 31 10.79 3.49 12.73
N MET A 32 11.93 3.24 12.07
CA MET A 32 12.52 4.14 11.06
C MET A 32 12.15 3.78 9.62
N ARG A 33 11.30 2.77 9.39
CA ARG A 33 10.96 2.31 8.05
C ARG A 33 9.60 2.84 7.64
N THR A 34 9.51 3.41 6.44
CA THR A 34 8.22 3.72 5.81
C THR A 34 7.36 2.45 5.76
N PRO A 35 6.13 2.50 6.27
CA PRO A 35 5.23 1.34 6.26
C PRO A 35 5.02 0.79 4.85
N LYS A 36 4.89 -0.54 4.70
CA LYS A 36 4.67 -1.18 3.40
C LYS A 36 3.51 -0.57 2.62
N GLY A 37 2.42 -0.22 3.31
CA GLY A 37 1.23 0.38 2.70
C GLY A 37 1.37 1.84 2.26
N MET A 38 2.54 2.48 2.46
CA MET A 38 2.86 3.83 1.98
C MET A 38 3.88 3.81 0.84
N ARG A 39 4.44 2.66 0.50
CA ARG A 39 5.41 2.52 -0.57
C ARG A 39 4.69 2.33 -1.89
N MET A 40 5.15 2.98 -2.95
CA MET A 40 4.67 2.70 -4.30
C MET A 40 4.97 1.26 -4.67
N ALA A 41 3.95 0.48 -4.96
CA ALA A 41 4.08 -0.92 -5.33
C ALA A 41 4.27 -1.07 -6.85
N ILE A 42 5.43 -1.58 -7.27
CA ILE A 42 5.79 -1.77 -8.67
C ILE A 42 5.77 -3.27 -8.98
N GLY A 43 4.81 -3.71 -9.79
CA GLY A 43 4.71 -5.10 -10.23
C GLY A 43 5.65 -5.39 -11.41
N LEU A 44 6.46 -6.46 -11.31
CA LEU A 44 7.30 -6.95 -12.40
C LEU A 44 6.63 -8.13 -13.08
N PHE A 45 6.23 -7.97 -14.34
CA PHE A 45 5.54 -8.96 -15.14
C PHE A 45 6.40 -9.39 -16.34
N GLY A 46 6.18 -10.59 -16.86
CA GLY A 46 6.87 -11.12 -18.06
C GLY A 46 7.06 -12.61 -17.95
N ARG A 47 7.28 -13.29 -19.08
CA ARG A 47 7.49 -14.74 -19.16
C ARG A 47 8.69 -15.21 -18.35
N ARG A 48 8.76 -16.52 -18.14
CA ARG A 48 9.94 -17.17 -17.57
C ARG A 48 11.19 -16.84 -18.40
N ASN A 49 12.32 -16.66 -17.73
CA ASN A 49 13.65 -16.42 -18.32
C ASN A 49 13.81 -15.13 -19.15
N VAL A 50 12.85 -14.20 -19.20
CA VAL A 50 13.05 -12.88 -19.80
C VAL A 50 13.97 -11.98 -19.00
N GLY A 51 14.30 -12.36 -17.76
CA GLY A 51 15.25 -11.66 -16.90
C GLY A 51 14.61 -10.69 -15.90
N LYS A 52 13.36 -10.91 -15.45
CA LYS A 52 12.70 -10.10 -14.38
C LYS A 52 13.61 -9.88 -13.18
N SER A 53 14.11 -10.97 -12.60
CA SER A 53 15.00 -10.90 -11.43
C SER A 53 16.34 -10.23 -11.73
N SER A 54 16.85 -10.35 -12.94
CA SER A 54 18.06 -9.63 -13.38
C SER A 54 17.82 -8.13 -13.51
N VAL A 55 16.66 -7.72 -14.05
CA VAL A 55 16.23 -6.32 -14.11
C VAL A 55 16.11 -5.76 -12.70
N LEU A 56 15.46 -6.48 -11.79
CA LEU A 56 15.31 -6.09 -10.40
C LEU A 56 16.67 -5.93 -9.69
N ASN A 57 17.57 -6.91 -9.85
CA ASN A 57 18.91 -6.82 -9.28
C ASN A 57 19.74 -5.68 -9.85
N ALA A 58 19.57 -5.39 -11.15
CA ALA A 58 20.26 -4.28 -11.80
C ALA A 58 19.82 -2.92 -11.25
N ILE A 59 18.50 -2.72 -11.03
CA ILE A 59 17.96 -1.49 -10.42
C ILE A 59 18.38 -1.33 -8.96
N THR A 60 18.28 -2.41 -8.17
CA THR A 60 18.52 -2.35 -6.70
C THR A 60 19.98 -2.27 -6.32
N ASN A 61 20.89 -2.43 -7.27
CA ASN A 61 22.35 -2.49 -7.03
C ASN A 61 22.76 -3.56 -6.02
N GLN A 62 21.93 -4.56 -5.78
CA GLN A 62 22.21 -5.66 -4.86
C GLN A 62 22.46 -6.93 -5.67
N GLN A 63 23.62 -7.55 -5.47
CA GLN A 63 23.83 -8.94 -5.82
C GLN A 63 23.13 -9.82 -4.78
N THR A 64 21.83 -9.81 -4.76
CA THR A 64 21.08 -10.80 -3.99
C THR A 64 21.12 -12.08 -4.78
N SER A 65 22.03 -12.99 -4.40
CA SER A 65 21.94 -14.38 -4.82
C SER A 65 20.56 -14.91 -4.41
N ILE A 66 19.67 -15.05 -5.39
CA ILE A 66 18.48 -15.84 -5.20
C ILE A 66 18.94 -17.30 -5.26
N VAL A 67 19.38 -17.82 -4.15
CA VAL A 67 19.41 -19.26 -3.94
C VAL A 67 18.04 -19.62 -3.38
N SER A 68 17.07 -19.74 -4.25
CA SER A 68 15.92 -20.60 -3.99
C SER A 68 16.36 -22.03 -4.34
N ALA A 69 17.08 -22.64 -3.43
CA ALA A 69 17.32 -24.05 -3.45
C ALA A 69 16.36 -24.72 -2.47
N VAL A 70 15.06 -24.76 -2.81
CA VAL A 70 14.16 -25.88 -2.42
C VAL A 70 12.95 -25.77 -3.34
N ALA A 71 12.81 -26.71 -4.25
CA ALA A 71 11.57 -26.98 -4.96
C ALA A 71 10.52 -27.44 -3.92
N GLY A 72 9.44 -26.65 -3.74
CA GLY A 72 8.31 -27.10 -2.91
C GLY A 72 7.76 -26.15 -1.86
N THR A 73 8.19 -24.88 -1.78
CA THR A 73 7.58 -23.92 -0.85
C THR A 73 6.82 -22.84 -1.62
N THR A 74 5.55 -22.67 -1.25
CA THR A 74 4.56 -21.64 -1.61
C THR A 74 5.11 -20.50 -2.44
N ALA A 75 4.74 -20.45 -3.73
CA ALA A 75 5.10 -19.40 -4.68
C ALA A 75 4.29 -18.12 -4.43
N ASP A 76 4.47 -17.48 -3.27
CA ASP A 76 3.94 -16.16 -3.04
C ASP A 76 4.85 -15.11 -3.69
N PRO A 77 4.29 -14.01 -4.23
CA PRO A 77 5.07 -12.92 -4.80
C PRO A 77 6.07 -12.38 -3.77
N VAL A 78 7.34 -12.22 -4.17
CA VAL A 78 8.39 -11.74 -3.26
C VAL A 78 8.42 -10.22 -3.28
N ASP A 79 8.09 -9.62 -2.14
CA ASP A 79 8.14 -8.17 -1.92
C ASP A 79 9.60 -7.72 -1.66
N LYS A 80 10.18 -6.90 -2.54
CA LYS A 80 11.53 -6.34 -2.38
C LYS A 80 11.48 -4.82 -2.18
N PRO A 81 11.74 -4.31 -0.97
CA PRO A 81 11.77 -2.87 -0.71
C PRO A 81 13.06 -2.24 -1.23
N MET A 82 12.95 -1.02 -1.79
CA MET A 82 14.11 -0.19 -2.13
C MET A 82 13.78 1.30 -2.00
N GLU A 83 14.82 2.13 -1.99
CA GLU A 83 14.72 3.59 -2.07
C GLU A 83 14.93 4.03 -3.52
N LEU A 84 13.97 4.74 -4.11
CA LEU A 84 14.05 5.29 -5.47
C LEU A 84 13.91 6.81 -5.40
N LEU A 85 15.02 7.52 -5.19
CA LEU A 85 15.02 8.97 -5.13
C LEU A 85 14.73 9.59 -6.51
N PRO A 86 13.90 10.65 -6.61
CA PRO A 86 13.25 11.39 -5.53
C PRO A 86 11.90 10.83 -5.04
N LEU A 87 11.35 9.75 -5.61
CA LEU A 87 10.06 9.16 -5.21
C LEU A 87 10.04 8.60 -3.78
N GLY A 88 11.24 8.33 -3.20
CA GLY A 88 11.33 7.73 -1.88
C GLY A 88 11.20 6.20 -1.89
N PRO A 89 10.64 5.60 -0.83
CA PRO A 89 10.60 4.15 -0.66
C PRO A 89 9.56 3.48 -1.58
N VAL A 90 9.99 2.54 -2.40
CA VAL A 90 9.16 1.72 -3.30
C VAL A 90 9.21 0.24 -2.90
N LEU A 91 8.25 -0.54 -3.39
CA LEU A 91 8.15 -1.97 -3.17
C LEU A 91 8.03 -2.67 -4.52
N PHE A 92 9.07 -3.38 -4.95
CA PHE A 92 8.96 -4.25 -6.12
C PHE A 92 8.30 -5.57 -5.75
N ILE A 93 7.29 -5.95 -6.52
CA ILE A 93 6.56 -7.23 -6.41
C ILE A 93 7.03 -8.11 -7.57
N ASP A 94 7.87 -9.11 -7.26
CA ASP A 94 8.38 -10.05 -8.26
C ASP A 94 7.38 -11.19 -8.49
N THR A 95 6.91 -11.32 -9.73
CA THR A 95 5.94 -12.36 -10.13
C THR A 95 6.61 -13.65 -10.63
N ALA A 96 7.93 -13.79 -10.53
CA ALA A 96 8.68 -14.93 -11.07
C ALA A 96 8.15 -16.31 -10.62
N GLY A 97 7.69 -16.42 -9.37
CA GLY A 97 7.11 -17.66 -8.85
C GLY A 97 5.72 -18.01 -9.38
N ILE A 98 5.02 -17.05 -9.98
CA ILE A 98 3.66 -17.25 -10.53
C ILE A 98 3.73 -17.87 -11.93
N ASP A 99 4.81 -17.63 -12.65
CA ASP A 99 5.00 -18.04 -14.06
C ASP A 99 5.62 -19.45 -14.20
N ASP A 100 6.13 -20.03 -13.10
CA ASP A 100 6.94 -21.25 -13.14
C ASP A 100 6.16 -22.57 -13.07
N ASP A 101 4.92 -22.56 -12.59
CA ASP A 101 4.11 -23.78 -12.48
C ASP A 101 3.40 -24.14 -13.79
N GLN A 102 4.05 -24.95 -14.62
CA GLN A 102 3.42 -25.54 -15.82
C GLN A 102 2.34 -26.58 -15.48
N GLU A 103 2.28 -27.08 -14.25
CA GLU A 103 1.37 -28.14 -13.82
C GLU A 103 0.13 -27.68 -13.05
N THR A 104 0.10 -26.44 -12.56
CA THR A 104 -1.09 -25.92 -11.88
C THR A 104 -1.99 -25.20 -12.86
N VAL A 105 -3.10 -25.86 -13.17
CA VAL A 105 -4.21 -25.45 -14.03
C VAL A 105 -4.59 -23.99 -13.87
N GLY A 106 -4.76 -23.31 -15.01
CA GLY A 106 -5.07 -21.90 -15.27
C GLY A 106 -5.76 -21.02 -14.22
N GLU A 107 -6.62 -21.56 -13.37
CA GLU A 107 -7.38 -20.76 -12.39
C GLU A 107 -6.54 -20.25 -11.21
N LEU A 108 -5.66 -21.06 -10.62
CA LEU A 108 -4.81 -20.65 -9.49
C LEU A 108 -3.75 -19.61 -9.91
N ARG A 109 -3.22 -19.75 -11.12
CA ARG A 109 -2.30 -18.80 -11.73
C ARG A 109 -2.99 -17.44 -11.94
N THR A 110 -4.21 -17.48 -12.48
CA THR A 110 -5.02 -16.27 -12.71
C THR A 110 -5.35 -15.55 -11.41
N GLN A 111 -5.69 -16.28 -10.35
CA GLN A 111 -5.99 -15.68 -9.04
C GLN A 111 -4.77 -15.02 -8.37
N ARG A 112 -3.58 -15.65 -8.45
CA ARG A 112 -2.34 -15.09 -7.89
C ARG A 112 -1.91 -13.82 -8.63
N THR A 113 -1.95 -13.85 -9.95
CA THR A 113 -1.65 -12.68 -10.80
C THR A 113 -2.65 -11.56 -10.54
N LYS A 114 -3.94 -11.86 -10.34
CA LYS A 114 -4.98 -10.90 -9.98
C LYS A 114 -4.65 -10.18 -8.66
N LYS A 115 -4.21 -10.91 -7.63
CA LYS A 115 -3.79 -10.33 -6.33
C LYS A 115 -2.61 -9.35 -6.47
N VAL A 116 -1.71 -9.56 -7.45
CA VAL A 116 -0.62 -8.60 -7.74
C VAL A 116 -1.17 -7.34 -8.39
N PHE A 117 -2.04 -7.46 -9.39
CA PHE A 117 -2.67 -6.29 -10.04
C PHE A 117 -3.44 -5.43 -9.03
N ASP A 118 -4.15 -6.05 -8.08
CA ASP A 118 -4.93 -5.33 -7.08
C ASP A 118 -4.08 -4.53 -6.07
N ARG A 119 -2.78 -4.86 -5.97
CA ARG A 119 -1.80 -4.18 -5.10
C ARG A 119 -0.82 -3.29 -5.86
N CYS A 120 -0.80 -3.37 -7.20
CA CYS A 120 0.20 -2.76 -8.06
C CYS A 120 -0.21 -1.32 -8.38
N ASP A 121 0.61 -0.34 -8.00
CA ASP A 121 0.43 1.06 -8.34
C ASP A 121 1.00 1.37 -9.73
N MET A 122 2.04 0.61 -10.15
CA MET A 122 2.70 0.73 -11.45
C MET A 122 3.17 -0.64 -11.94
N GLY A 123 3.05 -0.91 -13.24
CA GLY A 123 3.52 -2.13 -13.88
C GLY A 123 4.84 -1.94 -14.63
N VAL A 124 5.68 -2.96 -14.63
CA VAL A 124 6.85 -3.10 -15.53
C VAL A 124 6.71 -4.43 -16.25
N ILE A 125 6.46 -4.38 -17.57
CA ILE A 125 6.36 -5.57 -18.41
C ILE A 125 7.74 -5.83 -19.01
N VAL A 126 8.40 -6.91 -18.58
CA VAL A 126 9.72 -7.30 -19.08
C VAL A 126 9.55 -8.34 -20.18
N ALA A 127 9.97 -8.01 -21.38
CA ALA A 127 10.04 -8.90 -22.54
C ALA A 127 11.48 -9.06 -22.99
N GLU A 128 11.81 -10.17 -23.66
CA GLU A 128 13.07 -10.30 -24.35
C GLU A 128 13.03 -9.42 -25.62
N ALA A 129 14.10 -8.70 -25.88
CA ALA A 129 14.17 -7.77 -27.01
C ALA A 129 13.86 -8.47 -28.34
N GLY A 130 12.94 -7.89 -29.12
CA GLY A 130 12.43 -8.47 -30.37
C GLY A 130 11.36 -9.56 -30.22
N THR A 131 10.96 -9.91 -28.98
CA THR A 131 9.93 -10.92 -28.73
C THR A 131 8.77 -10.31 -27.92
N TRP A 132 7.64 -10.16 -28.56
CA TRP A 132 6.40 -9.74 -27.92
C TRP A 132 5.29 -10.71 -28.33
N GLY A 133 4.41 -11.06 -27.42
CA GLY A 133 3.39 -12.07 -27.73
C GLY A 133 2.14 -11.98 -26.86
N PRO A 134 1.22 -12.96 -27.00
CA PRO A 134 -0.09 -12.93 -26.35
C PRO A 134 -0.05 -12.78 -24.83
N TYR A 135 0.99 -13.29 -24.17
CA TYR A 135 1.14 -13.16 -22.72
C TYR A 135 1.38 -11.70 -22.29
N GLU A 136 2.30 -11.00 -22.97
CA GLU A 136 2.58 -9.60 -22.69
C GLU A 136 1.38 -8.72 -23.05
N GLU A 137 0.65 -9.06 -24.12
CA GLU A 137 -0.59 -8.37 -24.52
C GLU A 137 -1.67 -8.51 -23.46
N GLU A 138 -1.86 -9.70 -22.90
CA GLU A 138 -2.82 -9.93 -21.83
C GLU A 138 -2.48 -9.11 -20.56
N ILE A 139 -1.21 -9.09 -20.15
CA ILE A 139 -0.75 -8.28 -19.01
C ILE A 139 -1.00 -6.80 -19.28
N ALA A 140 -0.63 -6.29 -20.46
CA ALA A 140 -0.85 -4.90 -20.86
C ALA A 140 -2.35 -4.54 -20.85
N ALA A 141 -3.21 -5.42 -21.34
CA ALA A 141 -4.66 -5.25 -21.31
C ALA A 141 -5.21 -5.21 -19.88
N GLN A 142 -4.74 -6.09 -19.00
CA GLN A 142 -5.14 -6.12 -17.59
C GLN A 142 -4.72 -4.86 -16.83
N LEU A 143 -3.49 -4.36 -17.05
CA LEU A 143 -3.00 -3.11 -16.48
C LEU A 143 -3.81 -1.91 -16.99
N SER A 144 -4.06 -1.87 -18.32
CA SER A 144 -4.87 -0.81 -18.96
C SER A 144 -6.30 -0.79 -18.44
N LYS A 145 -6.96 -1.95 -18.33
CA LYS A 145 -8.32 -2.08 -17.81
C LYS A 145 -8.46 -1.53 -16.38
N ARG A 146 -7.38 -1.64 -15.58
CA ARG A 146 -7.35 -1.15 -14.19
C ARG A 146 -6.79 0.27 -14.06
N SER A 147 -6.52 0.95 -15.18
CA SER A 147 -5.87 2.27 -15.21
C SER A 147 -4.56 2.29 -14.42
N ILE A 148 -3.79 1.20 -14.46
CA ILE A 148 -2.46 1.12 -13.86
C ILE A 148 -1.45 1.58 -14.91
N PRO A 149 -0.65 2.64 -14.68
CA PRO A 149 0.43 3.03 -15.58
C PRO A 149 1.47 1.91 -15.66
N PHE A 150 2.07 1.72 -16.84
CA PHE A 150 3.10 0.71 -16.99
C PHE A 150 4.15 1.11 -18.01
N ILE A 151 5.34 0.52 -17.83
CA ILE A 151 6.52 0.66 -18.68
C ILE A 151 6.81 -0.68 -19.33
N ILE A 152 7.22 -0.66 -20.58
CA ILE A 152 7.69 -1.84 -21.31
C ILE A 152 9.22 -1.84 -21.25
N VAL A 153 9.79 -2.97 -20.83
CA VAL A 153 11.24 -3.19 -20.79
C VAL A 153 11.60 -4.30 -21.76
N CYS A 154 12.33 -3.92 -22.82
CA CYS A 154 12.96 -4.87 -23.74
C CYS A 154 14.35 -5.23 -23.20
N ASN A 155 14.43 -6.37 -22.51
CA ASN A 155 15.68 -6.87 -21.92
C ASN A 155 16.46 -7.76 -22.87
N LYS A 156 17.73 -8.05 -22.55
CA LYS A 156 18.66 -8.86 -23.37
C LYS A 156 18.90 -8.27 -24.76
N THR A 157 19.05 -6.97 -24.83
CA THR A 157 19.31 -6.26 -26.09
C THR A 157 20.60 -6.68 -26.77
N ASP A 158 21.52 -7.28 -26.05
CA ASP A 158 22.74 -7.88 -26.58
C ASP A 158 22.53 -9.11 -27.46
N LEU A 159 21.34 -9.70 -27.44
CA LEU A 159 20.96 -10.83 -28.30
C LEU A 159 20.33 -10.37 -29.64
N LEU A 160 19.98 -9.09 -29.77
CA LEU A 160 19.50 -8.58 -31.04
C LEU A 160 20.65 -8.46 -32.07
N PRO A 161 20.48 -8.95 -33.28
CA PRO A 161 21.46 -8.72 -34.34
C PRO A 161 21.37 -7.23 -34.78
N VAL A 162 22.05 -6.37 -34.04
CA VAL A 162 22.27 -4.98 -34.51
C VAL A 162 23.29 -5.05 -35.62
N GLY A 163 22.90 -4.63 -36.80
CA GLY A 163 23.68 -4.70 -38.06
C GLY A 163 25.16 -4.33 -37.88
N ALA A 164 25.99 -5.09 -38.57
CA ALA A 164 27.43 -5.18 -38.47
C ALA A 164 28.14 -3.86 -38.18
N LYS A 165 29.06 -3.93 -37.20
CA LYS A 165 30.05 -2.90 -36.89
C LYS A 165 30.63 -2.25 -38.15
N GLY A 166 30.22 -1.03 -38.40
CA GLY A 166 31.01 -0.15 -39.25
C GLY A 166 32.30 0.18 -38.53
N SER A 167 33.36 -0.52 -38.88
CA SER A 167 34.71 -0.19 -38.48
C SER A 167 35.08 1.18 -39.05
N ASN A 168 35.06 2.21 -38.24
CA ASN A 168 35.76 3.46 -38.55
C ASN A 168 36.68 3.81 -37.35
N SER A 169 37.91 3.38 -37.52
CA SER A 169 39.07 3.95 -36.86
C SER A 169 39.33 5.34 -37.45
N GLY A 170 39.24 6.40 -36.69
CA GLY A 170 39.52 7.76 -37.15
C GLY A 170 39.74 8.70 -35.95
N SER A 171 41.00 8.79 -35.56
CA SER A 171 41.76 9.82 -34.83
C SER A 171 41.06 11.13 -34.42
N SER A 172 41.23 11.42 -33.14
CA SER A 172 41.55 12.69 -32.45
C SER A 172 41.44 14.02 -33.20
N SER A 173 40.68 14.96 -32.65
CA SER A 173 41.18 16.32 -32.39
C SER A 173 40.25 17.05 -31.39
N SER A 174 40.90 17.64 -30.39
CA SER A 174 40.39 18.52 -29.35
C SER A 174 39.83 19.82 -29.94
N ALA A 175 38.62 20.21 -29.50
CA ALA A 175 38.24 21.62 -29.38
C ALA A 175 37.11 21.74 -28.35
N GLU A 176 37.41 22.35 -27.21
CA GLU A 176 36.44 22.77 -26.20
C GLU A 176 35.57 23.90 -26.74
N SER A 177 34.26 23.68 -26.78
CA SER A 177 33.29 24.78 -26.83
C SER A 177 32.13 24.45 -25.90
N HIS A 178 32.00 25.24 -24.84
CA HIS A 178 30.89 25.22 -23.91
C HIS A 178 29.61 25.69 -24.61
N THR A 179 28.70 24.76 -24.87
CA THR A 179 27.29 25.02 -25.13
C THR A 179 26.43 24.08 -24.28
N PRO A 180 25.24 24.48 -23.81
CA PRO A 180 24.43 23.64 -22.89
C PRO A 180 23.98 22.37 -23.59
N ARG A 181 24.23 21.24 -22.97
CA ARG A 181 23.93 19.89 -23.48
C ARG A 181 22.41 19.67 -23.66
N GLY A 182 21.96 19.76 -24.90
CA GLY A 182 20.83 18.96 -25.37
C GLY A 182 21.27 17.49 -25.32
N THR A 183 20.46 16.60 -24.82
CA THR A 183 20.68 15.15 -24.77
C THR A 183 20.93 14.62 -26.17
N VAL A 184 22.17 14.41 -26.55
CA VAL A 184 22.52 13.69 -27.80
C VAL A 184 22.21 12.22 -27.53
N VAL A 185 21.09 11.74 -28.04
CA VAL A 185 20.73 10.32 -27.98
C VAL A 185 21.66 9.57 -28.93
N ASP A 186 22.28 8.50 -28.48
CA ASP A 186 23.15 7.65 -29.27
C ASP A 186 22.33 7.05 -30.43
N PRO A 187 22.72 7.23 -31.71
CA PRO A 187 22.02 6.67 -32.86
C PRO A 187 21.82 5.14 -32.78
N GLN A 188 22.71 4.43 -32.11
CA GLN A 188 22.57 3.00 -31.89
C GLN A 188 21.42 2.68 -30.89
N GLN A 189 21.25 3.51 -29.90
CA GLN A 189 20.16 3.38 -28.92
C GLN A 189 18.81 3.73 -29.57
N GLU A 190 18.74 4.72 -30.44
CA GLU A 190 17.52 5.04 -31.19
C GLU A 190 17.12 3.90 -32.15
N ALA A 191 18.07 3.31 -32.87
CA ALA A 191 17.80 2.17 -33.75
C ALA A 191 17.30 0.95 -32.96
N LEU A 192 17.83 0.71 -31.76
CA LEU A 192 17.43 -0.36 -30.87
C LEU A 192 16.01 -0.14 -30.31
N ILE A 193 15.70 1.06 -29.88
CA ILE A 193 14.35 1.45 -29.42
C ILE A 193 13.35 1.29 -30.58
N ALA A 194 13.68 1.72 -31.79
CA ALA A 194 12.83 1.58 -32.96
C ALA A 194 12.59 0.10 -33.31
N ALA A 195 13.61 -0.74 -33.26
CA ALA A 195 13.51 -2.16 -33.53
C ALA A 195 12.56 -2.84 -32.49
N CYS A 196 12.74 -2.56 -31.21
CA CYS A 196 11.86 -3.08 -30.15
C CYS A 196 10.43 -2.53 -30.32
N ARG A 197 10.26 -1.26 -30.59
CA ARG A 197 8.95 -0.61 -30.77
C ARG A 197 8.14 -1.19 -31.93
N ASN A 198 8.79 -1.60 -32.98
CA ASN A 198 8.15 -2.20 -34.16
C ASN A 198 7.58 -3.61 -33.89
N THR A 199 8.02 -4.28 -32.84
CA THR A 199 7.45 -5.58 -32.43
C THR A 199 6.16 -5.43 -31.59
N LEU A 200 5.86 -4.22 -31.12
CA LEU A 200 4.69 -3.94 -30.29
C LEU A 200 3.43 -3.71 -31.12
N PRO A 201 2.24 -4.10 -30.62
CA PRO A 201 0.96 -3.67 -31.15
C PRO A 201 0.85 -2.15 -31.25
N ARG A 202 0.09 -1.64 -32.23
CA ARG A 202 -0.01 -0.20 -32.53
C ARG A 202 -0.44 0.66 -31.33
N ASP A 203 -1.33 0.16 -30.52
CA ASP A 203 -1.85 0.81 -29.30
C ASP A 203 -0.78 0.89 -28.20
N LEU A 204 0.18 -0.02 -28.17
CA LEU A 204 1.27 -0.05 -27.19
C LEU A 204 2.53 0.71 -27.67
N GLN A 205 2.64 1.06 -28.94
CA GLN A 205 3.82 1.77 -29.48
C GLN A 205 4.05 3.16 -28.86
N ARG A 206 3.01 3.77 -28.27
CA ARG A 206 3.11 5.06 -27.57
C ARG A 206 3.46 4.93 -26.08
N LYS A 207 3.47 3.71 -25.54
CA LYS A 207 3.82 3.49 -24.14
C LYS A 207 5.31 3.71 -23.89
N PRO A 208 5.69 4.09 -22.67
CA PRO A 208 7.09 4.19 -22.26
C PRO A 208 7.81 2.86 -22.54
N LEU A 209 8.92 2.93 -23.26
CA LEU A 209 9.72 1.78 -23.66
C LEU A 209 11.18 2.02 -23.28
N VAL A 210 11.77 1.07 -22.57
CA VAL A 210 13.17 1.05 -22.18
C VAL A 210 13.83 -0.20 -22.75
N CYS A 211 14.93 0.01 -23.48
CA CYS A 211 15.80 -1.06 -23.96
C CYS A 211 16.95 -1.23 -22.97
N MET A 212 17.19 -2.45 -22.51
CA MET A 212 18.25 -2.71 -21.54
C MET A 212 18.93 -4.08 -21.71
N CYS A 213 20.15 -4.17 -21.20
CA CYS A 213 20.83 -5.42 -20.95
C CYS A 213 21.09 -5.53 -19.45
N ALA A 214 20.18 -6.16 -18.71
CA ALA A 214 20.27 -6.25 -17.26
C ALA A 214 21.53 -6.95 -16.78
N ALA A 215 22.04 -7.94 -17.53
CA ALA A 215 23.26 -8.64 -17.24
C ALA A 215 24.52 -7.73 -17.29
N LYS A 216 24.53 -6.74 -18.18
CA LYS A 216 25.59 -5.74 -18.33
C LYS A 216 25.28 -4.44 -17.59
N ARG A 217 24.11 -4.32 -16.96
CA ARG A 217 23.61 -3.11 -16.30
C ARG A 217 23.45 -1.90 -17.23
N GLU A 218 23.29 -2.14 -18.53
CA GLU A 218 22.99 -1.12 -19.52
C GLU A 218 21.49 -0.82 -19.51
N GLY A 219 21.06 0.45 -19.62
CA GLY A 219 19.66 0.89 -19.60
C GLY A 219 19.06 1.03 -18.19
N VAL A 220 19.84 0.91 -17.11
CA VAL A 220 19.35 1.03 -15.72
C VAL A 220 18.93 2.45 -15.39
N LEU A 221 19.68 3.47 -15.84
CA LEU A 221 19.35 4.87 -15.58
C LEU A 221 18.09 5.28 -16.35
N GLU A 222 17.95 4.82 -17.58
CA GLU A 222 16.76 5.03 -18.42
C GLU A 222 15.51 4.40 -17.80
N LEU A 223 15.64 3.19 -17.22
CA LEU A 223 14.53 2.56 -16.52
C LEU A 223 14.16 3.32 -15.25
N ARG A 224 15.17 3.77 -14.46
CA ARG A 224 14.91 4.61 -13.28
C ARG A 224 14.20 5.90 -13.66
N GLN A 225 14.65 6.58 -14.71
CA GLN A 225 14.01 7.80 -15.20
C GLN A 225 12.57 7.52 -15.68
N ALA A 226 12.36 6.46 -16.44
CA ALA A 226 11.03 6.09 -16.90
C ALA A 226 10.07 5.77 -15.72
N LEU A 227 10.55 5.16 -14.64
CA LEU A 227 9.77 4.94 -13.42
C LEU A 227 9.39 6.26 -12.75
N LEU A 228 10.29 7.25 -12.72
CA LEU A 228 10.02 8.58 -12.18
C LEU A 228 8.99 9.34 -13.02
N ASP A 229 9.18 9.37 -14.34
CA ASP A 229 8.36 10.13 -15.28
C ASP A 229 6.92 9.59 -15.40
N ASN A 230 6.72 8.31 -15.06
CA ASN A 230 5.43 7.65 -15.16
C ASN A 230 4.84 7.24 -13.79
N ALA A 231 5.43 7.70 -12.70
CA ALA A 231 4.88 7.47 -11.36
C ALA A 231 3.49 8.11 -11.25
N PRO A 232 2.52 7.41 -10.61
CA PRO A 232 1.21 8.00 -10.36
C PRO A 232 1.32 9.30 -9.57
N GLU A 233 0.48 10.30 -9.92
CA GLU A 233 0.51 11.64 -9.30
C GLU A 233 0.41 11.59 -7.78
N GLU A 234 -0.28 10.62 -7.24
CA GLU A 234 -0.44 10.42 -5.80
C GLU A 234 0.87 10.11 -5.06
N PHE A 235 1.91 9.66 -5.77
CA PHE A 235 3.25 9.44 -5.21
C PHE A 235 4.20 10.62 -5.47
N VAL A 236 3.86 11.47 -6.43
CA VAL A 236 4.61 12.70 -6.72
C VAL A 236 4.13 13.86 -5.86
N ASN A 237 2.80 13.97 -5.65
CA ASN A 237 2.14 15.08 -4.95
C ASN A 237 1.94 14.86 -3.46
N ASP A 238 2.48 13.79 -2.88
CA ASP A 238 2.46 13.47 -1.43
C ASP A 238 1.07 13.68 -0.79
N PRO A 239 0.11 12.76 -0.97
CA PRO A 239 -1.26 12.92 -0.48
C PRO A 239 -1.27 13.06 1.03
N LYS A 240 -1.98 14.08 1.53
CA LYS A 240 -2.07 14.40 2.96
C LYS A 240 -3.20 13.61 3.64
N ILE A 241 -2.99 13.29 4.91
CA ILE A 241 -4.00 12.63 5.75
C ILE A 241 -4.96 13.67 6.31
N ILE A 242 -4.41 14.68 7.00
CA ILE A 242 -5.13 15.78 7.66
C ILE A 242 -4.39 17.12 7.55
N GLY A 243 -3.14 17.14 7.11
CA GLY A 243 -2.30 18.33 7.10
C GLY A 243 -2.70 19.37 6.04
N ASP A 244 -3.57 19.01 5.09
CA ASP A 244 -4.11 19.91 4.06
C ASP A 244 -5.49 20.51 4.44
N ILE A 245 -6.10 20.08 5.54
CA ILE A 245 -7.38 20.59 6.02
C ILE A 245 -7.25 21.58 7.16
N VAL A 246 -6.03 21.88 7.56
CA VAL A 246 -5.70 22.87 8.58
C VAL A 246 -4.59 23.80 8.06
N ASP A 247 -4.62 25.06 8.44
CA ASP A 247 -3.62 26.04 8.02
C ASP A 247 -2.26 25.77 8.69
N PRO A 248 -1.12 26.02 8.00
CA PRO A 248 0.20 25.95 8.62
C PRO A 248 0.28 26.81 9.89
N GLY A 249 0.94 26.29 10.92
CA GLY A 249 1.03 26.92 12.24
C GLY A 249 -0.15 26.66 13.17
N SER A 250 -1.24 26.05 12.67
CA SER A 250 -2.40 25.72 13.49
C SER A 250 -2.11 24.58 14.49
N MET A 251 -2.79 24.63 15.64
CA MET A 251 -2.72 23.60 16.66
C MET A 251 -3.75 22.48 16.36
N VAL A 252 -3.28 21.25 16.31
CA VAL A 252 -4.11 20.05 16.20
C VAL A 252 -3.91 19.17 17.44
N ILE A 253 -5.00 18.76 18.08
CA ILE A 253 -4.94 17.81 19.20
C ILE A 253 -5.19 16.40 18.66
N LEU A 254 -4.27 15.49 18.96
CA LEU A 254 -4.37 14.07 18.68
C LEU A 254 -4.69 13.34 20.00
N VAL A 255 -5.92 12.83 20.11
CA VAL A 255 -6.38 12.11 21.31
C VAL A 255 -6.14 10.62 21.11
N ILE A 256 -5.18 10.09 21.84
CA ILE A 256 -4.69 8.72 21.73
C ILE A 256 -4.95 8.01 23.06
N PRO A 257 -6.05 7.28 23.19
CA PRO A 257 -6.35 6.53 24.41
C PRO A 257 -5.30 5.43 24.65
N ILE A 258 -5.10 5.07 25.91
CA ILE A 258 -4.28 3.90 26.28
C ILE A 258 -5.24 2.74 26.52
N ASP A 259 -5.32 1.86 25.55
CA ASP A 259 -6.19 0.68 25.57
C ASP A 259 -5.46 -0.59 25.10
N LYS A 260 -6.21 -1.67 24.85
CA LYS A 260 -5.63 -2.95 24.37
C LYS A 260 -5.07 -2.87 22.95
N GLU A 261 -5.56 -1.97 22.09
CA GLU A 261 -5.09 -1.81 20.70
C GLU A 261 -3.88 -0.87 20.62
N ALA A 262 -3.86 0.18 21.45
CA ALA A 262 -2.74 1.10 21.61
C ALA A 262 -2.21 1.06 23.05
N PRO A 263 -1.57 -0.06 23.48
CA PRO A 263 -1.12 -0.23 24.84
C PRO A 263 0.00 0.73 25.22
N LYS A 264 0.23 0.92 26.51
CA LYS A 264 1.29 1.78 27.04
C LYS A 264 2.65 1.50 26.36
N GLY A 265 3.29 2.57 25.92
CA GLY A 265 4.60 2.51 25.25
C GLY A 265 4.53 2.22 23.75
N ARG A 266 3.33 2.20 23.13
CA ARG A 266 3.15 1.92 21.70
C ARG A 266 2.17 2.92 21.06
N LEU A 267 2.52 3.39 19.87
CA LEU A 267 1.60 4.06 18.95
C LEU A 267 1.26 3.11 17.80
N ILE A 268 0.04 3.18 17.31
CA ILE A 268 -0.37 2.45 16.11
C ILE A 268 -0.07 3.26 14.85
N LEU A 269 -0.02 2.59 13.73
CA LEU A 269 0.42 3.16 12.47
C LEU A 269 -0.35 4.44 12.03
N PRO A 270 -1.70 4.52 12.11
CA PRO A 270 -2.43 5.73 11.77
C PRO A 270 -2.03 6.95 12.61
N GLN A 271 -1.76 6.75 13.90
CA GLN A 271 -1.35 7.82 14.82
C GLN A 271 0.03 8.38 14.43
N VAL A 272 1.01 7.49 14.20
CA VAL A 272 2.37 7.89 13.77
C VAL A 272 2.34 8.63 12.43
N GLN A 273 1.54 8.17 11.47
CA GLN A 273 1.43 8.78 10.16
C GLN A 273 0.74 10.15 10.22
N ALA A 274 -0.30 10.31 11.04
CA ALA A 274 -0.95 11.61 11.23
C ALA A 274 -0.02 12.63 11.90
N ILE A 275 0.78 12.21 12.89
CA ILE A 275 1.80 13.10 13.51
C ILE A 275 2.80 13.54 12.44
N ARG A 276 3.30 12.63 11.62
CA ARG A 276 4.26 12.93 10.56
C ARG A 276 3.67 13.85 9.50
N ASP A 277 2.44 13.61 9.06
CA ASP A 277 1.71 14.44 8.09
C ASP A 277 1.54 15.89 8.57
N LEU A 278 1.20 16.09 9.86
CA LEU A 278 1.11 17.42 10.47
C LEU A 278 2.46 18.13 10.50
N LEU A 279 3.55 17.43 10.84
CA LEU A 279 4.91 18.01 10.83
C LEU A 279 5.33 18.42 9.42
N ASP A 280 5.07 17.57 8.42
CA ASP A 280 5.37 17.86 7.00
C ASP A 280 4.50 19.01 6.44
N SER A 281 3.37 19.30 7.10
CA SER A 281 2.46 20.42 6.78
C SER A 281 2.69 21.67 7.64
N SER A 282 3.79 21.70 8.40
CA SER A 282 4.15 22.82 9.30
C SER A 282 3.08 23.14 10.35
N CYS A 283 2.31 22.14 10.79
CA CYS A 283 1.30 22.27 11.84
C CYS A 283 1.86 21.88 13.21
N LEU A 284 1.26 22.41 14.27
CA LEU A 284 1.57 22.04 15.65
C LEU A 284 0.70 20.86 16.05
N SER A 285 1.29 19.80 16.65
CA SER A 285 0.55 18.66 17.15
C SER A 285 0.70 18.49 18.67
N LEU A 286 -0.42 18.37 19.37
CA LEU A 286 -0.47 18.08 20.79
C LEU A 286 -1.08 16.68 20.98
N CYS A 287 -0.27 15.72 21.42
CA CYS A 287 -0.73 14.36 21.69
C CYS A 287 -1.14 14.24 23.16
N VAL A 288 -2.37 13.78 23.41
CA VAL A 288 -2.92 13.60 24.75
C VAL A 288 -3.73 12.30 24.80
N THR A 289 -3.96 11.76 26.00
CA THR A 289 -4.97 10.72 26.18
C THR A 289 -6.37 11.35 26.34
N ASP A 290 -7.40 10.53 26.34
CA ASP A 290 -8.78 10.97 26.59
C ASP A 290 -8.95 11.62 27.98
N LYS A 291 -8.11 11.27 28.95
CA LYS A 291 -8.15 11.80 30.32
C LYS A 291 -7.55 13.19 30.43
N GLU A 292 -6.47 13.48 29.70
CA GLU A 292 -5.81 14.78 29.71
C GLU A 292 -6.46 15.77 28.76
N LEU A 293 -7.36 15.36 27.88
CA LEU A 293 -8.01 16.23 26.88
C LEU A 293 -8.67 17.47 27.48
N PRO A 294 -9.45 17.40 28.60
CA PRO A 294 -10.04 18.60 29.19
C PRO A 294 -8.99 19.61 29.64
N HIS A 295 -7.89 19.13 30.22
CA HIS A 295 -6.78 19.99 30.66
C HIS A 295 -6.05 20.61 29.47
N ALA A 296 -5.82 19.84 28.41
CA ALA A 296 -5.19 20.34 27.19
C ALA A 296 -6.01 21.45 26.54
N LEU A 297 -7.32 21.27 26.41
CA LEU A 297 -8.24 22.29 25.87
C LEU A 297 -8.23 23.57 26.72
N ALA A 298 -8.22 23.44 28.06
CA ALA A 298 -8.18 24.59 28.97
C ALA A 298 -6.83 25.33 28.98
N ALA A 299 -5.74 24.65 28.62
CA ALA A 299 -4.39 25.25 28.59
C ALA A 299 -4.12 26.04 27.29
N LEU A 300 -4.89 25.86 26.24
CA LEU A 300 -4.74 26.58 24.98
C LEU A 300 -5.34 28.00 25.08
N LYS A 301 -4.64 28.98 24.49
CA LYS A 301 -5.15 30.36 24.40
C LYS A 301 -6.29 30.49 23.39
N GLU A 302 -6.24 29.67 22.34
CA GLU A 302 -7.21 29.63 21.24
C GLU A 302 -7.69 28.20 21.05
N PRO A 303 -8.92 27.98 20.58
CA PRO A 303 -9.40 26.64 20.27
C PRO A 303 -8.49 25.96 19.23
N PRO A 304 -8.26 24.63 19.32
CA PRO A 304 -7.51 23.92 18.30
C PRO A 304 -8.26 23.95 16.96
N ALA A 305 -7.53 23.98 15.85
CA ALA A 305 -8.10 23.94 14.51
C ALA A 305 -8.79 22.59 14.20
N LEU A 306 -8.30 21.52 14.84
CA LEU A 306 -8.85 20.16 14.66
C LEU A 306 -8.54 19.31 15.89
N VAL A 307 -9.48 18.44 16.25
CA VAL A 307 -9.25 17.33 17.19
C VAL A 307 -9.41 16.02 16.42
N VAL A 308 -8.45 15.11 16.57
CA VAL A 308 -8.47 13.77 15.94
C VAL A 308 -8.40 12.72 17.03
N THR A 309 -9.27 11.71 16.97
CA THR A 309 -9.31 10.67 18.00
C THR A 309 -9.40 9.27 17.41
N ASP A 310 -9.11 8.25 18.21
CA ASP A 310 -9.41 6.87 17.84
C ASP A 310 -10.93 6.62 17.87
N SER A 311 -11.40 5.80 16.94
CA SER A 311 -12.83 5.49 16.81
C SER A 311 -13.44 4.86 18.07
N GLN A 312 -12.62 4.27 18.92
CA GLN A 312 -13.06 3.70 20.20
C GLN A 312 -13.43 4.74 21.26
N ALA A 313 -12.83 5.94 21.16
CA ALA A 313 -13.03 7.03 22.11
C ALA A 313 -13.97 8.13 21.59
N PHE A 314 -14.59 7.95 20.41
CA PHE A 314 -15.41 8.99 19.76
C PHE A 314 -16.49 9.57 20.67
N ASP A 315 -17.24 8.74 21.36
CA ASP A 315 -18.33 9.12 22.25
C ASP A 315 -17.84 10.02 23.39
N LYS A 316 -16.76 9.59 24.05
CA LYS A 316 -16.14 10.34 25.15
C LYS A 316 -15.56 11.67 24.69
N VAL A 317 -14.80 11.65 23.60
CA VAL A 317 -14.11 12.83 23.06
C VAL A 317 -15.14 13.84 22.52
N ALA A 318 -16.18 13.39 21.84
CA ALA A 318 -17.25 14.24 21.33
C ALA A 318 -18.02 14.97 22.46
N ALA A 319 -18.17 14.34 23.61
CA ALA A 319 -18.79 14.94 24.78
C ALA A 319 -17.91 16.04 25.45
N ILE A 320 -16.60 16.01 25.25
CA ILE A 320 -15.64 16.93 25.86
C ILE A 320 -15.33 18.10 24.90
N VAL A 321 -15.16 17.83 23.61
CA VAL A 321 -14.75 18.82 22.59
C VAL A 321 -15.93 19.74 22.26
N PRO A 322 -15.79 21.09 22.38
CA PRO A 322 -16.85 22.03 22.03
C PRO A 322 -17.36 21.83 20.59
N GLU A 323 -18.65 22.08 20.34
CA GLU A 323 -19.31 21.87 19.04
C GLU A 323 -18.68 22.71 17.89
N ASN A 324 -18.15 23.89 18.21
CA ASN A 324 -17.49 24.75 17.24
C ASN A 324 -16.07 24.32 16.88
N VAL A 325 -15.51 23.30 17.56
CA VAL A 325 -14.20 22.74 17.23
C VAL A 325 -14.38 21.54 16.32
N PRO A 326 -13.76 21.53 15.12
CA PRO A 326 -13.78 20.39 14.23
C PRO A 326 -13.25 19.12 14.92
N LEU A 327 -13.97 18.01 14.72
CA LEU A 327 -13.63 16.71 15.30
C LEU A 327 -13.69 15.63 14.24
N THR A 328 -12.66 14.79 14.16
CA THR A 328 -12.64 13.60 13.29
C THR A 328 -11.92 12.44 13.95
N GLY A 329 -11.86 11.31 13.26
CA GLY A 329 -11.14 10.12 13.72
C GLY A 329 -10.00 9.73 12.80
N PHE A 330 -8.96 9.08 13.33
CA PHE A 330 -7.88 8.53 12.52
C PHE A 330 -8.40 7.61 11.41
N SER A 331 -9.35 6.73 11.71
CA SER A 331 -9.92 5.82 10.71
C SER A 331 -10.76 6.54 9.65
N VAL A 332 -11.40 7.68 9.98
CA VAL A 332 -12.14 8.54 9.02
C VAL A 332 -11.15 9.27 8.11
N ALA A 333 -10.08 9.82 8.68
CA ALA A 333 -9.00 10.44 7.90
C ALA A 333 -8.34 9.42 6.94
N PHE A 334 -8.19 8.17 7.38
CA PHE A 334 -7.67 7.09 6.53
C PHE A 334 -8.68 6.62 5.47
N ALA A 335 -9.99 6.75 5.69
CA ALA A 335 -11.00 6.52 4.65
C ALA A 335 -10.80 7.50 3.47
N ARG A 336 -10.40 8.74 3.74
CA ARG A 336 -10.03 9.73 2.73
C ARG A 336 -8.65 9.43 2.12
N PHE A 337 -7.65 9.22 2.95
CA PHE A 337 -6.25 9.06 2.54
C PHE A 337 -6.02 7.82 1.67
N LYS A 338 -6.58 6.68 2.04
CA LYS A 338 -6.41 5.40 1.33
C LYS A 338 -7.62 4.93 0.55
N GLY A 339 -8.79 5.45 0.85
CA GLY A 339 -10.06 5.06 0.25
C GLY A 339 -10.69 6.16 -0.59
N ASP A 340 -12.00 6.13 -0.58
CA ASP A 340 -12.90 7.13 -1.17
C ASP A 340 -13.94 7.50 -0.10
N LEU A 341 -13.68 8.62 0.57
CA LEU A 341 -14.51 9.05 1.71
C LEU A 341 -15.99 9.27 1.33
N PRO A 342 -16.33 9.96 0.21
CA PRO A 342 -17.72 10.12 -0.19
C PRO A 342 -18.44 8.79 -0.43
N THR A 343 -17.83 7.86 -1.18
CA THR A 343 -18.41 6.53 -1.45
C THR A 343 -18.62 5.74 -0.16
N GLN A 344 -17.63 5.74 0.75
CA GLN A 344 -17.73 5.03 2.02
C GLN A 344 -18.71 5.70 3.00
N ALA A 345 -18.83 7.02 2.97
CA ALA A 345 -19.82 7.74 3.75
C ALA A 345 -21.24 7.43 3.27
N LEU A 346 -21.47 7.41 1.95
CA LEU A 346 -22.74 7.00 1.36
C LEU A 346 -23.09 5.56 1.74
N GLY A 347 -22.13 4.64 1.63
CA GLY A 347 -22.29 3.26 2.04
C GLY A 347 -22.61 3.10 3.52
N THR A 348 -22.09 4.00 4.38
CA THR A 348 -22.41 3.99 5.82
C THR A 348 -23.89 4.26 6.08
N LEU A 349 -24.52 5.15 5.31
CA LEU A 349 -25.95 5.45 5.44
C LEU A 349 -26.86 4.25 5.09
N ALA A 350 -26.33 3.24 4.38
CA ALA A 350 -27.07 2.01 4.11
C ALA A 350 -27.35 1.19 5.38
N ILE A 351 -26.69 1.47 6.50
CA ILE A 351 -26.96 0.82 7.80
C ILE A 351 -28.43 0.95 8.21
N ASP A 352 -29.09 2.05 7.86
CA ASP A 352 -30.51 2.25 8.17
C ASP A 352 -31.48 1.38 7.35
N LYS A 353 -31.00 0.81 6.24
CA LYS A 353 -31.78 -0.09 5.39
C LYS A 353 -31.62 -1.56 5.79
N LEU A 354 -30.67 -1.85 6.68
CA LEU A 354 -30.42 -3.22 7.12
C LEU A 354 -31.55 -3.73 8.02
N THR A 355 -31.80 -5.02 7.90
CA THR A 355 -32.80 -5.77 8.68
C THR A 355 -32.14 -6.98 9.34
N GLU A 356 -32.87 -7.68 10.19
CA GLU A 356 -32.37 -8.92 10.80
C GLU A 356 -32.03 -10.03 9.80
N LYS A 357 -32.53 -9.95 8.56
CA LYS A 357 -32.23 -10.90 7.48
C LYS A 357 -31.03 -10.50 6.65
N SER A 358 -30.48 -9.32 6.87
CA SER A 358 -29.35 -8.79 6.11
C SER A 358 -28.05 -9.49 6.46
N ARG A 359 -27.12 -9.46 5.50
CA ARG A 359 -25.78 -10.01 5.62
C ARG A 359 -24.74 -8.92 5.46
N VAL A 360 -23.87 -8.77 6.44
CA VAL A 360 -22.80 -7.79 6.47
C VAL A 360 -21.44 -8.50 6.41
N LEU A 361 -20.59 -8.08 5.49
CA LEU A 361 -19.21 -8.54 5.40
C LEU A 361 -18.29 -7.52 6.08
N ILE A 362 -17.49 -7.98 7.03
CA ILE A 362 -16.40 -7.19 7.63
C ILE A 362 -15.08 -7.64 7.00
N ALA A 363 -14.36 -6.71 6.35
CA ALA A 363 -13.13 -6.99 5.63
C ALA A 363 -11.92 -6.34 6.30
N GLU A 364 -11.05 -7.15 6.89
CA GLU A 364 -9.82 -6.73 7.55
C GLU A 364 -8.61 -6.87 6.62
N ALA A 365 -7.72 -5.86 6.61
CA ALA A 365 -6.50 -5.87 5.82
C ALA A 365 -5.36 -6.68 6.47
N CYS A 366 -5.39 -6.87 7.77
CA CYS A 366 -4.35 -7.56 8.53
C CYS A 366 -4.84 -8.89 9.10
N THR A 367 -3.88 -9.74 9.47
CA THR A 367 -4.12 -11.08 10.04
C THR A 367 -3.69 -11.14 11.51
N HIS A 368 -3.90 -10.06 12.27
CA HIS A 368 -3.58 -10.08 13.71
C HIS A 368 -4.54 -11.00 14.49
N HIS A 369 -4.07 -11.53 15.59
CA HIS A 369 -4.95 -12.27 16.49
C HIS A 369 -5.95 -11.33 17.15
N PRO A 370 -7.26 -11.66 17.13
CA PRO A 370 -8.26 -10.84 17.79
C PRO A 370 -8.01 -10.84 19.31
N ILE A 371 -8.06 -9.64 19.88
CA ILE A 371 -8.08 -9.43 21.33
C ILE A 371 -9.54 -9.43 21.79
N GLU A 372 -9.82 -9.64 23.08
CA GLU A 372 -11.18 -9.80 23.65
C GLU A 372 -12.21 -8.71 23.26
N GLU A 373 -11.78 -7.53 22.79
CA GLU A 373 -12.65 -6.43 22.35
C GLU A 373 -12.31 -5.94 20.93
N ASP A 374 -11.92 -6.85 20.06
CA ASP A 374 -11.60 -6.55 18.65
C ASP A 374 -12.73 -5.77 17.96
N ILE A 375 -12.36 -4.71 17.23
CA ILE A 375 -13.31 -3.80 16.58
C ILE A 375 -14.17 -4.55 15.56
N GLY A 376 -13.54 -5.36 14.70
CA GLY A 376 -14.21 -6.00 13.58
C GLY A 376 -15.01 -7.22 13.97
N THR A 377 -14.51 -8.04 14.89
CA THR A 377 -15.17 -9.31 15.25
C THR A 377 -16.12 -9.21 16.44
N VAL A 378 -15.95 -8.17 17.27
CA VAL A 378 -16.74 -8.03 18.52
C VAL A 378 -17.53 -6.72 18.55
N LYS A 379 -16.86 -5.57 18.46
CA LYS A 379 -17.50 -4.27 18.74
C LYS A 379 -18.50 -3.87 17.66
N ILE A 380 -18.12 -3.89 16.40
CA ILE A 380 -19.02 -3.52 15.28
C ILE A 380 -20.20 -4.49 15.21
N PRO A 381 -20.02 -5.83 15.21
CA PRO A 381 -21.15 -6.77 15.21
C PRO A 381 -22.12 -6.56 16.38
N ARG A 382 -21.60 -6.31 17.59
CA ARG A 382 -22.43 -6.04 18.77
C ARG A 382 -23.28 -4.78 18.59
N LEU A 383 -22.68 -3.68 18.14
CA LEU A 383 -23.39 -2.41 17.92
C LEU A 383 -24.42 -2.51 16.80
N LEU A 384 -24.08 -3.18 15.69
CA LEU A 384 -25.03 -3.42 14.59
C LEU A 384 -26.23 -4.25 15.06
N ARG A 385 -25.98 -5.37 15.77
CA ARG A 385 -27.07 -6.20 16.31
C ARG A 385 -27.92 -5.49 17.35
N ALA A 386 -27.33 -4.62 18.15
CA ALA A 386 -28.07 -3.80 19.12
C ALA A 386 -29.03 -2.82 18.43
N ARG A 387 -28.68 -2.30 17.22
CA ARG A 387 -29.48 -1.36 16.45
C ARG A 387 -30.51 -2.06 15.56
N ILE A 388 -30.13 -3.17 14.93
CA ILE A 388 -30.89 -3.82 13.84
C ILE A 388 -31.66 -5.02 14.35
N GLY A 389 -31.05 -5.84 15.22
CA GLY A 389 -31.60 -7.08 15.77
C GLY A 389 -30.61 -8.23 15.76
N GLN A 390 -30.87 -9.26 16.56
CA GLN A 390 -29.95 -10.38 16.78
C GLN A 390 -29.84 -11.33 15.58
N GLY A 391 -30.81 -11.28 14.66
CA GLY A 391 -30.84 -12.11 13.44
C GLY A 391 -29.82 -11.68 12.38
N LEU A 392 -29.21 -10.47 12.50
CA LEU A 392 -28.22 -9.95 11.56
C LEU A 392 -27.02 -10.90 11.42
N THR A 393 -26.75 -11.35 10.19
CA THR A 393 -25.58 -12.17 9.87
C THR A 393 -24.38 -11.28 9.61
N VAL A 394 -23.30 -11.51 10.35
CA VAL A 394 -22.02 -10.78 10.15
C VAL A 394 -20.91 -11.80 9.91
N GLU A 395 -20.25 -11.67 8.76
CA GLU A 395 -19.13 -12.52 8.34
C GLU A 395 -17.84 -11.70 8.32
N ASN A 396 -16.70 -12.35 8.58
CA ASN A 396 -15.39 -11.69 8.62
C ASN A 396 -14.41 -12.36 7.65
N VAL A 397 -13.71 -11.54 6.86
CA VAL A 397 -12.58 -11.96 6.02
C VAL A 397 -11.33 -11.18 6.38
N ARG A 398 -10.15 -11.80 6.22
CA ARG A 398 -8.88 -11.22 6.66
C ARG A 398 -7.80 -11.28 5.60
N GLY A 399 -6.84 -10.36 5.71
CA GLY A 399 -5.69 -10.33 4.82
C GLY A 399 -6.08 -10.05 3.37
N VAL A 400 -5.51 -10.82 2.46
CA VAL A 400 -5.74 -10.67 1.01
C VAL A 400 -7.00 -11.41 0.51
N ASP A 401 -7.63 -12.19 1.37
CA ASP A 401 -8.84 -12.95 1.01
C ASP A 401 -10.05 -12.02 1.04
N PHE A 402 -10.51 -11.65 -0.14
CA PHE A 402 -11.70 -10.84 -0.35
C PHE A 402 -12.59 -11.57 -1.35
N PRO A 403 -13.89 -11.76 -1.07
CA PRO A 403 -14.78 -12.51 -1.94
C PRO A 403 -14.85 -11.93 -3.36
N GLU A 404 -14.87 -12.77 -4.37
CA GLU A 404 -15.08 -12.34 -5.76
C GLU A 404 -16.56 -12.03 -6.03
N ASP A 405 -17.46 -12.81 -5.42
CA ASP A 405 -18.90 -12.58 -5.46
C ASP A 405 -19.38 -11.90 -4.17
N LEU A 406 -19.81 -10.67 -4.31
CA LEU A 406 -20.34 -9.83 -3.23
C LEU A 406 -21.87 -9.75 -3.22
N SER A 407 -22.56 -10.35 -4.20
CA SER A 407 -24.00 -10.24 -4.40
C SER A 407 -24.86 -10.72 -3.21
N ASN A 408 -24.27 -11.51 -2.33
CA ASN A 408 -24.93 -12.03 -1.13
C ASN A 408 -24.85 -11.10 0.09
N TYR A 409 -24.22 -9.92 -0.03
CA TYR A 409 -24.05 -8.99 1.08
C TYR A 409 -24.82 -7.69 0.85
N ASP A 410 -25.43 -7.18 1.90
CA ASP A 410 -26.18 -5.91 1.90
C ASP A 410 -25.28 -4.73 2.29
N LEU A 411 -24.12 -4.99 2.92
CA LEU A 411 -23.12 -4.00 3.30
C LEU A 411 -21.75 -4.67 3.47
N VAL A 412 -20.71 -4.00 2.97
CA VAL A 412 -19.29 -4.33 3.27
C VAL A 412 -18.73 -3.25 4.19
N ILE A 413 -18.08 -3.65 5.29
CA ILE A 413 -17.39 -2.73 6.21
C ILE A 413 -15.90 -3.05 6.18
N HIS A 414 -15.10 -2.17 5.57
CA HIS A 414 -13.65 -2.33 5.47
C HIS A 414 -12.94 -1.71 6.68
N CYS A 415 -11.86 -2.33 7.17
CA CYS A 415 -11.01 -1.70 8.18
C CYS A 415 -10.25 -0.49 7.60
N GLY A 416 -9.51 0.26 8.43
CA GLY A 416 -8.72 1.43 8.01
C GLY A 416 -7.60 1.13 6.99
N GLY A 417 -7.34 -0.15 6.68
CA GLY A 417 -6.37 -0.54 5.64
C GLY A 417 -4.94 -0.10 5.93
N CYS A 418 -4.54 0.05 7.20
CA CYS A 418 -3.23 0.60 7.57
C CYS A 418 -2.04 -0.19 7.02
N THR A 419 -2.18 -1.50 6.82
CA THR A 419 -1.15 -2.39 6.25
C THR A 419 -1.23 -2.51 4.73
N PHE A 420 -2.35 -2.10 4.11
CA PHE A 420 -2.54 -2.11 2.66
C PHE A 420 -2.05 -0.79 2.05
N ASN A 421 -1.59 -0.83 0.79
CA ASN A 421 -1.44 0.39 0.00
C ASN A 421 -2.80 0.92 -0.45
N ARG A 422 -2.84 2.16 -0.91
CA ARG A 422 -4.06 2.84 -1.36
C ARG A 422 -4.76 2.03 -2.47
N ARG A 423 -3.99 1.51 -3.42
CA ARG A 423 -4.52 0.74 -4.56
C ARG A 423 -5.32 -0.48 -4.13
N ALA A 424 -4.81 -1.25 -3.16
CA ALA A 424 -5.52 -2.42 -2.65
C ALA A 424 -6.85 -2.08 -1.97
N VAL A 425 -6.90 -0.94 -1.25
CA VAL A 425 -8.15 -0.47 -0.63
C VAL A 425 -9.15 -0.02 -1.70
N LEU A 426 -8.71 0.79 -2.66
CA LEU A 426 -9.56 1.27 -3.76
C LEU A 426 -10.07 0.13 -4.64
N SER A 427 -9.26 -0.90 -4.89
CA SER A 427 -9.67 -2.09 -5.65
C SER A 427 -10.86 -2.81 -4.98
N ARG A 428 -10.84 -2.93 -3.65
CA ARG A 428 -11.97 -3.50 -2.88
C ARG A 428 -13.21 -2.62 -2.90
N ILE A 429 -13.04 -1.30 -2.76
CA ILE A 429 -14.15 -0.34 -2.86
C ILE A 429 -14.78 -0.42 -4.26
N GLN A 430 -13.98 -0.45 -5.31
CA GLN A 430 -14.46 -0.59 -6.69
C GLN A 430 -15.19 -1.91 -6.93
N ALA A 431 -14.70 -3.03 -6.35
CA ALA A 431 -15.38 -4.31 -6.43
C ALA A 431 -16.78 -4.24 -5.80
N CYS A 432 -16.94 -3.57 -4.65
CA CYS A 432 -18.24 -3.33 -4.02
C CYS A 432 -19.16 -2.47 -4.91
N VAL A 433 -18.62 -1.37 -5.46
CA VAL A 433 -19.39 -0.46 -6.36
C VAL A 433 -19.82 -1.20 -7.62
N HIS A 434 -18.99 -2.01 -8.24
CA HIS A 434 -19.34 -2.81 -9.42
C HIS A 434 -20.41 -3.88 -9.12
N ALA A 435 -20.44 -4.39 -7.89
CA ALA A 435 -21.44 -5.34 -7.43
C ALA A 435 -22.73 -4.68 -6.92
N ASP A 436 -22.82 -3.35 -6.96
CA ASP A 436 -23.92 -2.53 -6.37
C ASP A 436 -24.12 -2.82 -4.87
N VAL A 437 -23.02 -3.10 -4.15
CA VAL A 437 -23.03 -3.36 -2.71
C VAL A 437 -22.45 -2.16 -1.96
N PRO A 438 -23.20 -1.54 -1.03
CA PRO A 438 -22.72 -0.44 -0.22
C PRO A 438 -21.43 -0.82 0.54
N VAL A 439 -20.46 0.11 0.60
CA VAL A 439 -19.21 -0.10 1.32
C VAL A 439 -18.96 1.02 2.32
N SER A 440 -18.67 0.66 3.56
CA SER A 440 -18.32 1.56 4.66
C SER A 440 -16.90 1.29 5.17
N ASN A 441 -16.48 2.06 6.15
CA ASN A 441 -15.21 1.92 6.86
C ASN A 441 -15.46 1.81 8.37
N TYR A 442 -14.55 1.17 9.14
CA TYR A 442 -14.67 1.02 10.59
C TYR A 442 -14.95 2.35 11.31
N GLY A 443 -14.18 3.40 10.96
CA GLY A 443 -14.34 4.70 11.60
C GLY A 443 -15.69 5.34 11.31
N LEU A 444 -16.12 5.31 10.07
CA LEU A 444 -17.41 5.85 9.65
C LEU A 444 -18.57 5.05 10.27
N THR A 445 -18.48 3.72 10.25
CA THR A 445 -19.48 2.84 10.87
C THR A 445 -19.61 3.11 12.37
N LEU A 446 -18.49 3.21 13.10
CA LEU A 446 -18.51 3.50 14.54
C LEU A 446 -19.03 4.91 14.82
N ALA A 447 -18.57 5.93 14.06
CA ALA A 447 -19.08 7.29 14.18
C ALA A 447 -20.60 7.36 13.97
N TYR A 448 -21.12 6.60 12.99
CA TYR A 448 -22.54 6.53 12.71
C TYR A 448 -23.33 5.88 13.86
N LEU A 449 -22.87 4.73 14.33
CA LEU A 449 -23.53 3.99 15.43
C LEU A 449 -23.47 4.73 16.78
N MET A 450 -22.48 5.63 16.94
CA MET A 450 -22.32 6.48 18.14
C MET A 450 -22.96 7.87 17.99
N GLY A 451 -23.57 8.21 16.84
CA GLY A 451 -24.26 9.48 16.63
C GLY A 451 -23.36 10.68 16.37
N VAL A 452 -22.09 10.46 16.01
CA VAL A 452 -21.08 11.51 15.75
C VAL A 452 -20.63 11.56 14.29
N PHE A 453 -21.36 10.86 13.41
CA PHE A 453 -21.01 10.70 11.99
C PHE A 453 -20.85 12.04 11.27
N ASP A 454 -21.88 12.89 11.30
CA ASP A 454 -21.89 14.18 10.58
C ASP A 454 -20.72 15.06 11.02
N ARG A 455 -20.49 15.15 12.34
CA ARG A 455 -19.38 15.90 12.91
C ARG A 455 -18.03 15.35 12.48
N SER A 456 -17.90 14.02 12.39
CA SER A 456 -16.64 13.35 12.07
C SER A 456 -16.19 13.54 10.61
N ILE A 457 -17.12 13.72 9.67
CA ILE A 457 -16.81 13.90 8.24
C ILE A 457 -16.83 15.36 7.82
N LYS A 458 -17.53 16.25 8.55
CA LYS A 458 -17.66 17.68 8.21
C LYS A 458 -16.32 18.41 8.11
N ALA A 459 -15.28 17.95 8.82
CA ALA A 459 -13.95 18.52 8.76
C ALA A 459 -13.28 18.41 7.37
N PHE A 460 -13.77 17.51 6.49
CA PHE A 460 -13.14 17.27 5.19
C PHE A 460 -13.81 18.06 4.06
N PRO A 461 -13.02 18.53 3.07
CA PRO A 461 -13.55 19.28 1.93
C PRO A 461 -14.66 18.52 1.19
N GLY A 462 -15.73 19.23 0.83
CA GLY A 462 -16.88 18.70 0.11
C GLY A 462 -17.88 17.89 0.95
N MET A 463 -17.52 17.49 2.18
CA MET A 463 -18.39 16.65 3.00
C MET A 463 -19.55 17.40 3.65
N GLU A 464 -19.44 18.70 3.82
CA GLU A 464 -20.57 19.53 4.25
C GLU A 464 -21.67 19.61 3.19
N GLN A 465 -21.31 19.69 1.91
CA GLN A 465 -22.25 19.62 0.79
C GLN A 465 -22.85 18.22 0.70
N PHE A 466 -22.02 17.18 0.81
CA PHE A 466 -22.48 15.78 0.85
C PHE A 466 -23.55 15.55 1.93
N LEU A 467 -23.36 16.09 3.14
CA LEU A 467 -24.33 15.99 4.22
C LEU A 467 -25.66 16.66 3.86
N LYS A 468 -25.60 17.86 3.24
CA LYS A 468 -26.83 18.58 2.80
C LYS A 468 -27.61 17.82 1.73
N GLU A 469 -26.93 17.17 0.80
CA GLU A 469 -27.53 16.40 -0.30
C GLU A 469 -28.13 15.08 0.18
N ASN A 470 -27.60 14.50 1.26
CA ASN A 470 -28.02 13.22 1.83
C ASN A 470 -28.77 13.36 3.16
N GLN A 471 -29.09 14.57 3.59
CA GLN A 471 -29.96 14.82 4.74
C GLN A 471 -31.38 14.36 4.41
N ARG A 472 -31.99 13.60 5.33
CA ARG A 472 -33.33 13.04 5.30
C ARG A 472 -34.36 14.03 5.84
#